data_8f65e63a746a9120fbcc0af2557b4197
#
_entry.id   8f65e63a746a9120fbcc0af2557b4197
#
_cell.length_a   1.000
_cell.length_b   1.000
_cell.length_c   1.000
_cell.angle_alpha   90.00
_cell.angle_beta   90.00
_cell.angle_gamma   90.00
#
_symmetry.space_group_name_H-M   'P 1'
#
loop_
_entity.id
_entity.type
_entity.pdbx_description
1 polymer ?
#
loop_
_entity_poly.entity_id
_entity_poly.type
_entity_poly.pdbx_seq_one_letter_code
_entity_poly.pdbx_strand_id
1 'polypeptide(L)'
;MPEHRQQRALRMGVIGTANIAIRRIMPVLAAHDHVELVAVASRDKDRAERVGAAFGCGGVGDYAALVERDDLDAVYIPLPPGMHHEWALRALRSGKHVLVEKPMSDTYEKTLELMSTASELGLVLAENFMFLHHSQHAAVRAMLDESVGDLRLFSGSFAVPPLAPDSFRYQPALGGGALLDVGVYPLRAAQLYLTGELDVLGACLRVDEATGADVAGSVLLSDDRGVTAQLDFGFEHSYRSTYALWGNRGRVSVRRAFTPPEQLKPVVRIEQQDVTTERSLPEDNQVFNAMDAFVRAALTGTGPLADTSAIQRQALLLDRVRRAAKLIGDPKSRPHDALAQEAGLS
;
A
#
# COMPACT_ATOMS: atom_id res chain seq x y z
N MET A 1 17.93 -19.34 -36.20
CA MET A 1 17.66 -18.07 -35.55
C MET A 1 16.21 -18.10 -35.11
N PRO A 2 15.87 -18.14 -33.81
CA PRO A 2 14.47 -18.01 -33.39
C PRO A 2 14.08 -16.56 -33.67
N GLU A 3 13.01 -16.39 -34.45
CA GLU A 3 12.35 -15.10 -34.69
C GLU A 3 11.97 -14.54 -33.29
N HIS A 4 12.52 -13.37 -32.95
CA HIS A 4 12.00 -12.54 -31.88
C HIS A 4 10.57 -12.17 -32.28
N ARG A 5 9.57 -12.93 -31.81
CA ARG A 5 8.21 -12.44 -31.74
C ARG A 5 8.27 -11.14 -30.93
N GLN A 6 8.16 -10.02 -31.60
CA GLN A 6 7.94 -8.73 -30.94
C GLN A 6 6.76 -8.94 -30.00
N GLN A 7 7.04 -8.96 -28.71
CA GLN A 7 6.01 -9.13 -27.69
C GLN A 7 5.14 -7.87 -27.77
N ARG A 8 3.85 -8.03 -28.05
CA ARG A 8 2.89 -6.92 -28.15
C ARG A 8 2.92 -6.14 -26.85
N ALA A 9 2.96 -4.80 -26.94
CA ALA A 9 2.85 -3.93 -25.78
C ALA A 9 1.48 -4.10 -25.09
N LEU A 10 1.46 -4.04 -23.76
CA LEU A 10 0.26 -4.04 -22.94
C LEU A 10 -0.42 -2.68 -23.06
N ARG A 11 -1.65 -2.63 -23.57
CA ARG A 11 -2.42 -1.41 -23.74
C ARG A 11 -3.13 -1.06 -22.43
N MET A 12 -2.69 0.01 -21.79
CA MET A 12 -3.15 0.38 -20.45
C MET A 12 -3.99 1.65 -20.43
N GLY A 13 -5.07 1.63 -19.64
CA GLY A 13 -5.85 2.79 -19.24
C GLY A 13 -5.63 3.15 -17.78
N VAL A 14 -5.84 4.42 -17.42
CA VAL A 14 -5.75 4.90 -16.04
C VAL A 14 -7.11 5.48 -15.61
N ILE A 15 -7.70 4.94 -14.53
CA ILE A 15 -9.00 5.36 -14.00
C ILE A 15 -8.78 6.36 -12.87
N GLY A 16 -8.65 7.64 -13.20
CA GLY A 16 -8.46 8.72 -12.24
C GLY A 16 -7.13 9.44 -12.43
N THR A 17 -7.12 10.71 -12.01
CA THR A 17 -5.98 11.63 -12.14
C THR A 17 -5.41 12.00 -10.77
N ALA A 18 -5.26 11.00 -9.88
CA ALA A 18 -4.67 11.19 -8.57
C ALA A 18 -3.19 11.60 -8.65
N ASN A 19 -2.70 12.32 -7.64
CA ASN A 19 -1.30 12.78 -7.60
C ASN A 19 -0.30 11.63 -7.71
N ILE A 20 -0.60 10.47 -7.11
CA ILE A 20 0.27 9.29 -7.20
C ILE A 20 0.39 8.81 -8.66
N ALA A 21 -0.73 8.77 -9.39
CA ALA A 21 -0.73 8.41 -10.80
C ALA A 21 0.13 9.36 -11.62
N ILE A 22 -0.16 10.67 -11.54
CA ILE A 22 0.52 11.68 -12.37
C ILE A 22 2.01 11.80 -12.06
N ARG A 23 2.38 11.76 -10.77
CA ARG A 23 3.77 12.03 -10.34
C ARG A 23 4.68 10.82 -10.29
N ARG A 24 4.12 9.60 -10.20
CA ARG A 24 4.91 8.40 -9.97
C ARG A 24 4.66 7.31 -11.00
N ILE A 25 3.40 6.95 -11.24
CA ILE A 25 3.07 5.75 -12.01
C ILE A 25 3.04 6.03 -13.51
N MET A 26 2.29 7.05 -13.96
CA MET A 26 2.17 7.36 -15.39
C MET A 26 3.52 7.68 -16.06
N PRO A 27 4.48 8.40 -15.43
CA PRO A 27 5.82 8.57 -16.02
C PRO A 27 6.53 7.24 -16.28
N VAL A 28 6.40 6.27 -15.36
CA VAL A 28 7.01 4.94 -15.50
C VAL A 28 6.30 4.13 -16.58
N LEU A 29 4.96 4.13 -16.59
CA LEU A 29 4.18 3.43 -17.63
C LEU A 29 4.44 3.99 -19.03
N ALA A 30 4.51 5.31 -19.18
CA ALA A 30 4.78 5.96 -20.47
C ALA A 30 6.20 5.71 -20.99
N ALA A 31 7.16 5.44 -20.10
CA ALA A 31 8.55 5.14 -20.46
C ALA A 31 8.86 3.63 -20.53
N HIS A 32 7.87 2.76 -20.27
CA HIS A 32 8.09 1.32 -20.20
C HIS A 32 8.00 0.67 -21.59
N ASP A 33 9.04 -0.05 -22.02
CA ASP A 33 9.17 -0.63 -23.38
C ASP A 33 8.01 -1.56 -23.79
N HIS A 34 7.32 -2.16 -22.81
CA HIS A 34 6.23 -3.11 -23.04
C HIS A 34 4.85 -2.56 -22.66
N VAL A 35 4.69 -1.24 -22.56
CA VAL A 35 3.41 -0.58 -22.26
C VAL A 35 3.08 0.44 -23.33
N GLU A 36 1.83 0.45 -23.76
CA GLU A 36 1.20 1.54 -24.47
C GLU A 36 0.19 2.20 -23.55
N LEU A 37 0.46 3.42 -23.10
CA LEU A 37 -0.49 4.19 -22.30
C LEU A 37 -1.53 4.80 -23.25
N VAL A 38 -2.72 4.20 -23.31
CA VAL A 38 -3.76 4.53 -24.32
C VAL A 38 -4.62 5.70 -23.87
N ALA A 39 -5.09 5.70 -22.62
CA ALA A 39 -5.99 6.75 -22.15
C ALA A 39 -5.98 6.91 -20.62
N VAL A 40 -6.32 8.13 -20.18
CA VAL A 40 -6.60 8.44 -18.79
C VAL A 40 -8.01 9.00 -18.64
N ALA A 41 -8.75 8.55 -17.62
CA ALA A 41 -10.09 9.04 -17.33
C ALA A 41 -10.13 9.93 -16.10
N SER A 42 -11.00 10.92 -16.13
CA SER A 42 -11.36 11.77 -14.99
C SER A 42 -12.82 12.16 -15.09
N ARG A 43 -13.49 12.40 -13.94
CA ARG A 43 -14.83 13.01 -13.91
C ARG A 43 -14.86 14.44 -14.46
N ASP A 44 -13.71 15.10 -14.44
CA ASP A 44 -13.44 16.38 -15.10
C ASP A 44 -12.76 16.07 -16.45
N LYS A 45 -13.50 16.25 -17.55
CA LYS A 45 -13.05 15.97 -18.91
C LYS A 45 -11.84 16.81 -19.30
N ASP A 46 -11.84 18.11 -18.99
CA ASP A 46 -10.73 19.01 -19.32
C ASP A 46 -9.45 18.58 -18.57
N ARG A 47 -9.60 18.11 -17.34
CA ARG A 47 -8.48 17.55 -16.60
C ARG A 47 -7.97 16.25 -17.22
N ALA A 48 -8.86 15.37 -17.67
CA ALA A 48 -8.45 14.15 -18.37
C ALA A 48 -7.68 14.47 -19.64
N GLU A 49 -8.16 15.42 -20.46
CA GLU A 49 -7.51 15.85 -21.69
C GLU A 49 -6.14 16.48 -21.44
N ARG A 50 -6.03 17.37 -20.45
CA ARG A 50 -4.72 17.97 -20.06
C ARG A 50 -3.72 16.91 -19.60
N VAL A 51 -4.15 15.97 -18.76
CA VAL A 51 -3.27 14.90 -18.27
C VAL A 51 -2.93 13.95 -19.42
N GLY A 52 -3.89 13.55 -20.23
CA GLY A 52 -3.66 12.71 -21.41
C GLY A 52 -2.62 13.31 -22.36
N ALA A 53 -2.77 14.59 -22.70
CA ALA A 53 -1.82 15.30 -23.56
C ALA A 53 -0.39 15.33 -22.97
N ALA A 54 -0.26 15.48 -21.64
CA ALA A 54 1.05 15.50 -20.97
C ALA A 54 1.78 14.15 -21.04
N PHE A 55 1.07 13.04 -21.21
CA PHE A 55 1.62 11.69 -21.31
C PHE A 55 1.46 11.03 -22.69
N GLY A 56 1.04 11.80 -23.71
CA GLY A 56 0.88 11.29 -25.07
C GLY A 56 -0.26 10.29 -25.24
N CYS A 57 -1.30 10.33 -24.39
CA CYS A 57 -2.45 9.43 -24.45
C CYS A 57 -3.79 10.20 -24.50
N GLY A 58 -4.89 9.48 -24.73
CA GLY A 58 -6.23 10.08 -24.79
C GLY A 58 -6.75 10.50 -23.41
N GLY A 59 -7.57 11.57 -23.39
CA GLY A 59 -8.34 11.98 -22.21
C GLY A 59 -9.80 11.55 -22.32
N VAL A 60 -10.37 10.91 -21.28
CA VAL A 60 -11.76 10.42 -21.25
C VAL A 60 -12.49 11.06 -20.06
N GLY A 61 -13.65 11.67 -20.30
CA GLY A 61 -14.44 12.37 -19.27
C GLY A 61 -15.30 11.45 -18.37
N ASP A 62 -15.21 10.14 -18.53
CA ASP A 62 -16.00 9.15 -17.79
C ASP A 62 -15.19 7.87 -17.57
N TYR A 63 -15.21 7.37 -16.34
CA TYR A 63 -14.55 6.12 -15.96
C TYR A 63 -15.15 4.89 -16.67
N ALA A 64 -16.47 4.87 -16.80
CA ALA A 64 -17.19 3.79 -17.45
C ALA A 64 -16.81 3.68 -18.94
N ALA A 65 -16.82 4.80 -19.62
CA ALA A 65 -16.42 4.86 -21.02
C ALA A 65 -14.97 4.40 -21.25
N LEU A 66 -14.06 4.62 -20.29
CA LEU A 66 -12.70 4.10 -20.38
C LEU A 66 -12.67 2.58 -20.19
N VAL A 67 -13.37 2.04 -19.18
CA VAL A 67 -13.37 0.60 -18.88
C VAL A 67 -13.98 -0.21 -20.03
N GLU A 68 -14.96 0.34 -20.75
CA GLU A 68 -15.67 -0.33 -21.85
C GLU A 68 -14.89 -0.32 -23.18
N ARG A 69 -13.74 0.33 -23.26
CA ARG A 69 -12.92 0.35 -24.49
C ARG A 69 -12.37 -1.03 -24.82
N ASP A 70 -12.49 -1.44 -26.08
CA ASP A 70 -11.97 -2.72 -26.59
C ASP A 70 -10.46 -2.68 -26.91
N ASP A 71 -9.90 -1.47 -26.98
CA ASP A 71 -8.48 -1.25 -27.26
C ASP A 71 -7.61 -1.22 -26.00
N LEU A 72 -8.14 -1.60 -24.82
CA LEU A 72 -7.42 -1.75 -23.57
C LEU A 72 -7.28 -3.23 -23.17
N ASP A 73 -6.09 -3.61 -22.70
CA ASP A 73 -5.79 -4.92 -22.13
C ASP A 73 -5.81 -4.87 -20.60
N ALA A 74 -5.46 -3.71 -20.01
CA ALA A 74 -5.35 -3.52 -18.57
C ALA A 74 -5.74 -2.12 -18.12
N VAL A 75 -6.09 -1.99 -16.84
CA VAL A 75 -6.33 -0.69 -16.20
C VAL A 75 -5.58 -0.55 -14.89
N TYR A 76 -5.11 0.68 -14.62
CA TYR A 76 -4.62 1.10 -13.31
C TYR A 76 -5.65 1.98 -12.61
N ILE A 77 -5.92 1.71 -11.31
CA ILE A 77 -7.00 2.35 -10.54
C ILE A 77 -6.43 3.08 -9.32
N PRO A 78 -6.01 4.35 -9.45
CA PRO A 78 -5.55 5.21 -8.37
C PRO A 78 -6.69 6.03 -7.74
N LEU A 79 -7.81 5.42 -7.44
CA LEU A 79 -8.96 6.05 -6.80
C LEU A 79 -8.86 5.97 -5.27
N PRO A 80 -9.75 6.64 -4.51
CA PRO A 80 -9.91 6.36 -3.08
C PRO A 80 -10.35 4.91 -2.80
N PRO A 81 -9.93 4.30 -1.67
CA PRO A 81 -10.18 2.87 -1.38
C PRO A 81 -11.63 2.43 -1.44
N GLY A 82 -12.58 3.30 -1.03
CA GLY A 82 -14.02 3.01 -1.12
C GLY A 82 -14.55 2.82 -2.55
N MET A 83 -13.79 3.28 -3.56
CA MET A 83 -14.15 3.14 -4.98
C MET A 83 -13.42 1.98 -5.68
N HIS A 84 -12.42 1.37 -5.04
CA HIS A 84 -11.60 0.34 -5.68
C HIS A 84 -12.42 -0.86 -6.13
N HIS A 85 -13.29 -1.38 -5.25
CA HIS A 85 -14.10 -2.56 -5.53
C HIS A 85 -14.98 -2.38 -6.77
N GLU A 86 -15.76 -1.31 -6.84
CA GLU A 86 -16.67 -1.04 -7.95
C GLU A 86 -15.92 -1.03 -9.29
N TRP A 87 -14.85 -0.23 -9.37
CA TRP A 87 -14.13 -0.05 -10.64
C TRP A 87 -13.25 -1.23 -11.01
N ALA A 88 -12.66 -1.91 -10.03
CA ALA A 88 -11.91 -3.14 -10.28
C ALA A 88 -12.82 -4.27 -10.76
N LEU A 89 -13.99 -4.45 -10.12
CA LEU A 89 -14.96 -5.46 -10.51
C LEU A 89 -15.49 -5.21 -11.93
N ARG A 90 -15.82 -3.97 -12.24
CA ARG A 90 -16.26 -3.59 -13.58
C ARG A 90 -15.20 -3.81 -14.64
N ALA A 91 -13.95 -3.47 -14.35
CA ALA A 91 -12.81 -3.69 -15.25
C ALA A 91 -12.56 -5.19 -15.50
N LEU A 92 -12.57 -6.02 -14.44
CA LEU A 92 -12.45 -7.47 -14.56
C LEU A 92 -13.57 -8.06 -15.44
N ARG A 93 -14.83 -7.68 -15.19
CA ARG A 93 -15.98 -8.13 -15.97
C ARG A 93 -15.96 -7.67 -17.44
N SER A 94 -15.23 -6.58 -17.73
CA SER A 94 -14.94 -6.11 -19.09
C SER A 94 -13.67 -6.75 -19.70
N GLY A 95 -13.14 -7.83 -19.09
CA GLY A 95 -12.00 -8.58 -19.60
C GLY A 95 -10.65 -7.89 -19.47
N LYS A 96 -10.49 -6.94 -18.53
CA LYS A 96 -9.23 -6.21 -18.33
C LYS A 96 -8.44 -6.78 -17.15
N HIS A 97 -7.10 -6.90 -17.29
CA HIS A 97 -6.21 -7.04 -16.15
C HIS A 97 -6.28 -5.77 -15.29
N VAL A 98 -6.15 -5.91 -13.98
CA VAL A 98 -6.34 -4.79 -13.04
C VAL A 98 -5.14 -4.63 -12.11
N LEU A 99 -4.58 -3.43 -12.09
CA LEU A 99 -3.69 -2.93 -11.05
C LEU A 99 -4.45 -1.89 -10.23
N VAL A 100 -4.73 -2.18 -8.96
CA VAL A 100 -5.44 -1.25 -8.07
C VAL A 100 -4.52 -0.75 -6.96
N GLU A 101 -4.69 0.52 -6.55
CA GLU A 101 -3.96 1.05 -5.40
C GLU A 101 -4.31 0.30 -4.11
N LYS A 102 -3.38 0.34 -3.17
CA LYS A 102 -3.57 -0.22 -1.83
C LYS A 102 -4.55 0.63 -0.99
N PRO A 103 -5.34 -0.02 -0.11
CA PRO A 103 -5.62 -1.45 -0.06
C PRO A 103 -6.47 -1.91 -1.24
N MET A 104 -6.46 -3.21 -1.56
CA MET A 104 -7.24 -3.80 -2.67
C MET A 104 -8.69 -3.32 -2.67
N SER A 105 -9.30 -3.27 -1.50
CA SER A 105 -10.62 -2.69 -1.24
C SER A 105 -10.73 -2.26 0.24
N ASP A 106 -11.85 -1.69 0.61
CA ASP A 106 -12.15 -1.21 1.96
C ASP A 106 -12.63 -2.30 2.91
N THR A 107 -13.02 -3.51 2.41
CA THR A 107 -13.44 -4.65 3.25
C THR A 107 -12.84 -5.97 2.78
N TYR A 108 -12.85 -6.98 3.68
CA TYR A 108 -12.39 -8.33 3.39
C TYR A 108 -13.26 -9.01 2.32
N GLU A 109 -14.57 -8.92 2.45
CA GLU A 109 -15.54 -9.56 1.55
C GLU A 109 -15.41 -9.05 0.12
N LYS A 110 -15.28 -7.73 -0.06
CA LYS A 110 -15.05 -7.11 -1.36
C LYS A 110 -13.73 -7.56 -2.00
N THR A 111 -12.68 -7.71 -1.18
CA THR A 111 -11.40 -8.24 -1.66
C THR A 111 -11.55 -9.67 -2.16
N LEU A 112 -12.27 -10.53 -1.43
CA LEU A 112 -12.52 -11.91 -1.86
C LEU A 112 -13.32 -11.98 -3.17
N GLU A 113 -14.36 -11.15 -3.33
CA GLU A 113 -15.12 -11.08 -4.58
C GLU A 113 -14.23 -10.72 -5.78
N LEU A 114 -13.36 -9.71 -5.63
CA LEU A 114 -12.42 -9.32 -6.68
C LEU A 114 -11.46 -10.46 -7.04
N MET A 115 -10.90 -11.13 -6.04
CA MET A 115 -9.96 -12.24 -6.23
C MET A 115 -10.63 -13.43 -6.93
N SER A 116 -11.85 -13.82 -6.50
CA SER A 116 -12.63 -14.88 -7.13
C SER A 116 -12.93 -14.55 -8.58
N THR A 117 -13.46 -13.34 -8.83
CA THR A 117 -13.79 -12.88 -10.19
C THR A 117 -12.56 -12.88 -11.11
N ALA A 118 -11.42 -12.38 -10.63
CA ALA A 118 -10.19 -12.39 -11.42
C ALA A 118 -9.73 -13.81 -11.76
N SER A 119 -9.79 -14.72 -10.78
CA SER A 119 -9.45 -16.14 -10.96
C SER A 119 -10.37 -16.85 -11.97
N GLU A 120 -11.68 -16.64 -11.85
CA GLU A 120 -12.70 -17.22 -12.74
C GLU A 120 -12.53 -16.77 -14.20
N LEU A 121 -12.13 -15.51 -14.39
CA LEU A 121 -11.93 -14.92 -15.72
C LEU A 121 -10.50 -15.12 -16.26
N GLY A 122 -9.59 -15.71 -15.47
CA GLY A 122 -8.19 -15.91 -15.88
C GLY A 122 -7.44 -14.58 -16.05
N LEU A 123 -7.82 -13.52 -15.29
CA LEU A 123 -7.26 -12.20 -15.37
C LEU A 123 -6.29 -11.93 -14.21
N VAL A 124 -5.31 -11.08 -14.47
CA VAL A 124 -4.39 -10.60 -13.46
C VAL A 124 -5.05 -9.50 -12.65
N LEU A 125 -5.11 -9.68 -11.34
CA LEU A 125 -5.50 -8.67 -10.36
C LEU A 125 -4.33 -8.46 -9.39
N ALA A 126 -3.83 -7.22 -9.30
CA ALA A 126 -2.70 -6.87 -8.45
C ALA A 126 -3.01 -5.67 -7.56
N GLU A 127 -2.53 -5.74 -6.32
CA GLU A 127 -2.56 -4.65 -5.35
C GLU A 127 -1.22 -3.90 -5.36
N ASN A 128 -1.25 -2.58 -5.56
CA ASN A 128 -0.04 -1.77 -5.74
C ASN A 128 0.66 -1.43 -4.42
N PHE A 129 1.23 -2.43 -3.77
CA PHE A 129 2.17 -2.23 -2.66
C PHE A 129 3.61 -2.09 -3.18
N MET A 130 3.94 -0.97 -3.78
CA MET A 130 5.24 -0.73 -4.42
C MET A 130 6.44 -1.08 -3.53
N PHE A 131 6.37 -0.83 -2.21
CA PHE A 131 7.49 -1.09 -1.30
C PHE A 131 7.94 -2.56 -1.30
N LEU A 132 7.04 -3.51 -1.57
CA LEU A 132 7.36 -4.93 -1.64
C LEU A 132 8.37 -5.27 -2.74
N HIS A 133 8.44 -4.40 -3.75
CA HIS A 133 9.31 -4.54 -4.90
C HIS A 133 10.67 -3.83 -4.75
N HIS A 134 10.96 -3.25 -3.58
CA HIS A 134 12.26 -2.66 -3.28
C HIS A 134 13.22 -3.72 -2.75
N SER A 135 14.41 -3.81 -3.34
CA SER A 135 15.45 -4.80 -3.02
C SER A 135 15.96 -4.75 -1.56
N GLN A 136 15.77 -3.61 -0.86
CA GLN A 136 16.16 -3.49 0.55
C GLN A 136 15.51 -4.57 1.44
N HIS A 137 14.27 -4.98 1.17
CA HIS A 137 13.58 -5.97 2.00
C HIS A 137 14.16 -7.38 1.82
N ALA A 138 14.57 -7.75 0.60
CA ALA A 138 15.30 -8.97 0.34
C ALA A 138 16.68 -8.96 1.00
N ALA A 139 17.40 -7.82 0.93
CA ALA A 139 18.69 -7.65 1.60
C ALA A 139 18.56 -7.77 3.13
N VAL A 140 17.55 -7.17 3.75
CA VAL A 140 17.28 -7.32 5.19
C VAL A 140 16.97 -8.77 5.54
N ARG A 141 16.14 -9.45 4.74
CA ARG A 141 15.82 -10.87 4.96
C ARG A 141 17.07 -11.75 4.95
N ALA A 142 18.00 -11.49 4.03
CA ALA A 142 19.26 -12.23 3.95
C ALA A 142 20.19 -12.01 5.15
N MET A 143 19.97 -10.96 5.95
CA MET A 143 20.78 -10.67 7.16
C MET A 143 20.19 -11.28 8.44
N LEU A 144 18.95 -11.83 8.42
CA LEU A 144 18.23 -12.20 9.64
C LEU A 144 18.98 -13.22 10.48
N ASP A 145 19.42 -14.31 9.89
CA ASP A 145 20.05 -15.41 10.63
C ASP A 145 21.33 -14.97 11.35
N GLU A 146 22.14 -14.15 10.70
CA GLU A 146 23.40 -13.65 11.24
C GLU A 146 23.20 -12.52 12.26
N SER A 147 22.34 -11.54 11.90
CA SER A 147 22.26 -10.27 12.63
C SER A 147 21.15 -10.25 13.68
N VAL A 148 20.08 -11.03 13.51
CA VAL A 148 18.90 -11.05 14.40
C VAL A 148 18.82 -12.39 15.16
N GLY A 149 19.11 -13.50 14.48
CA GLY A 149 18.88 -14.83 15.00
C GLY A 149 17.40 -15.17 15.05
N ASP A 150 16.96 -15.83 16.14
CA ASP A 150 15.53 -16.10 16.35
C ASP A 150 14.78 -14.79 16.58
N LEU A 151 13.91 -14.41 15.64
CA LEU A 151 13.09 -13.21 15.76
C LEU A 151 12.17 -13.31 16.99
N ARG A 152 12.06 -12.23 17.74
CA ARG A 152 11.19 -12.12 18.93
C ARG A 152 10.16 -10.99 18.77
N LEU A 153 10.56 -9.90 18.15
CA LEU A 153 9.72 -8.71 17.99
C LEU A 153 9.95 -8.07 16.61
N PHE A 154 8.86 -7.80 15.92
CA PHE A 154 8.80 -6.84 14.82
C PHE A 154 8.24 -5.52 15.35
N SER A 155 8.83 -4.38 14.98
CA SER A 155 8.23 -3.07 15.21
C SER A 155 8.16 -2.29 13.90
N GLY A 156 7.02 -1.68 13.59
CA GLY A 156 6.81 -0.93 12.35
C GLY A 156 6.05 0.36 12.57
N SER A 157 6.48 1.45 11.92
CA SER A 157 5.77 2.72 12.02
C SER A 157 5.72 3.43 10.68
N PHE A 158 4.51 3.87 10.30
CA PHE A 158 4.34 4.78 9.19
C PHE A 158 3.42 5.94 9.56
N ALA A 159 3.96 7.13 9.56
CA ALA A 159 3.22 8.32 9.91
C ALA A 159 3.66 9.51 9.05
N VAL A 160 2.72 10.43 8.84
CA VAL A 160 2.90 11.63 8.03
C VAL A 160 2.40 12.88 8.79
N PRO A 161 2.89 14.07 8.43
CA PRO A 161 2.33 15.32 8.95
C PRO A 161 0.86 15.50 8.58
N PRO A 162 0.14 16.42 9.24
CA PRO A 162 -1.26 16.72 8.93
C PRO A 162 -1.46 16.97 7.43
N LEU A 163 -2.54 16.38 6.91
CA LEU A 163 -2.94 16.51 5.51
C LEU A 163 -3.84 17.71 5.31
N ALA A 164 -4.09 18.10 4.06
CA ALA A 164 -5.05 19.16 3.75
C ALA A 164 -6.46 18.75 4.25
N PRO A 165 -7.23 19.68 4.86
CA PRO A 165 -8.52 19.35 5.49
C PRO A 165 -9.56 18.78 4.51
N ASP A 166 -9.47 19.10 3.23
CA ASP A 166 -10.34 18.61 2.15
C ASP A 166 -9.91 17.25 1.58
N SER A 167 -8.85 16.65 2.12
CA SER A 167 -8.37 15.35 1.67
C SER A 167 -9.43 14.27 1.86
N PHE A 168 -9.59 13.40 0.85
CA PHE A 168 -10.46 12.21 0.97
C PHE A 168 -10.08 11.30 2.16
N ARG A 169 -8.86 11.42 2.66
CA ARG A 169 -8.35 10.66 3.80
C ARG A 169 -9.07 10.97 5.11
N TYR A 170 -9.72 12.12 5.19
CA TYR A 170 -10.64 12.47 6.29
C TYR A 170 -12.11 12.15 5.98
N GLN A 171 -12.40 11.37 4.92
CA GLN A 171 -13.74 11.02 4.48
C GLN A 171 -13.96 9.50 4.57
N PRO A 172 -14.53 8.97 5.67
CA PRO A 172 -14.76 7.53 5.85
C PRO A 172 -15.57 6.88 4.73
N ALA A 173 -16.55 7.61 4.16
CA ALA A 173 -17.37 7.14 3.04
C ALA A 173 -16.56 6.84 1.76
N LEU A 174 -15.39 7.43 1.61
CA LEU A 174 -14.47 7.15 0.51
C LEU A 174 -13.37 6.15 0.87
N GLY A 175 -13.49 5.48 2.03
CA GLY A 175 -12.44 4.60 2.54
C GLY A 175 -11.26 5.37 3.14
N GLY A 176 -11.50 6.61 3.63
CA GLY A 176 -10.52 7.40 4.36
C GLY A 176 -10.22 6.79 5.73
N GLY A 177 -9.17 7.29 6.36
CA GLY A 177 -8.65 6.85 7.65
C GLY A 177 -7.19 6.43 7.58
N ALA A 178 -6.49 6.62 8.70
CA ALA A 178 -5.06 6.33 8.80
C ALA A 178 -4.76 4.83 8.72
N LEU A 179 -5.67 3.97 9.20
CA LEU A 179 -5.51 2.52 9.10
C LEU A 179 -5.40 2.08 7.63
N LEU A 180 -6.30 2.53 6.76
CA LEU A 180 -6.32 2.14 5.35
C LEU A 180 -5.28 2.88 4.49
N ASP A 181 -4.86 4.08 4.89
CA ASP A 181 -3.90 4.83 4.08
C ASP A 181 -2.44 4.52 4.48
N VAL A 182 -2.09 4.62 5.74
CA VAL A 182 -0.70 4.44 6.22
C VAL A 182 -0.52 3.20 7.10
N GLY A 183 -1.53 2.77 7.86
CA GLY A 183 -1.48 1.59 8.73
C GLY A 183 -1.30 0.28 7.95
N VAL A 184 -1.82 0.21 6.74
CA VAL A 184 -1.66 -0.95 5.84
C VAL A 184 -0.19 -1.30 5.58
N TYR A 185 0.74 -0.34 5.61
CA TYR A 185 2.16 -0.56 5.33
C TYR A 185 2.88 -1.35 6.44
N PRO A 186 2.87 -0.91 7.72
CA PRO A 186 3.49 -1.70 8.77
C PRO A 186 2.79 -3.05 9.00
N LEU A 187 1.46 -3.14 8.77
CA LEU A 187 0.73 -4.41 8.78
C LEU A 187 1.23 -5.36 7.70
N ARG A 188 1.40 -4.86 6.46
CA ARG A 188 1.93 -5.65 5.35
C ARG A 188 3.41 -6.02 5.55
N ALA A 189 4.20 -5.12 6.11
CA ALA A 189 5.61 -5.38 6.41
C ALA A 189 5.77 -6.46 7.50
N ALA A 190 4.92 -6.49 8.53
CA ALA A 190 4.92 -7.56 9.52
C ALA A 190 4.75 -8.94 8.87
N GLN A 191 3.87 -9.06 7.87
CA GLN A 191 3.63 -10.30 7.13
C GLN A 191 4.82 -10.76 6.25
N LEU A 192 5.84 -9.94 6.05
CA LEU A 192 7.08 -10.38 5.39
C LEU A 192 7.96 -11.23 6.30
N TYR A 193 7.82 -11.10 7.62
CA TYR A 193 8.74 -11.66 8.61
C TYR A 193 8.07 -12.59 9.62
N LEU A 194 6.81 -12.36 9.93
CA LEU A 194 5.99 -13.22 10.77
C LEU A 194 5.32 -14.30 9.90
N THR A 195 5.06 -15.46 10.50
CA THR A 195 4.50 -16.63 9.79
C THR A 195 3.04 -16.86 10.12
N GLY A 196 2.35 -17.62 9.26
CA GLY A 196 0.97 -18.03 9.47
C GLY A 196 -0.04 -16.88 9.46
N GLU A 197 -1.17 -17.10 10.10
CA GLU A 197 -2.14 -16.04 10.38
C GLU A 197 -1.70 -15.24 11.62
N LEU A 198 -1.89 -13.92 11.55
CA LEU A 198 -1.55 -13.05 12.66
C LEU A 198 -2.77 -12.80 13.55
N ASP A 199 -2.61 -13.07 14.85
CA ASP A 199 -3.61 -12.75 15.84
C ASP A 199 -3.50 -11.30 16.31
N VAL A 200 -4.65 -10.61 16.44
CA VAL A 200 -4.72 -9.25 16.97
C VAL A 200 -4.87 -9.34 18.50
N LEU A 201 -3.77 -9.10 19.22
CA LEU A 201 -3.74 -9.10 20.69
C LEU A 201 -4.33 -7.81 21.27
N GLY A 202 -4.29 -6.71 20.51
CA GLY A 202 -4.89 -5.44 20.87
C GLY A 202 -4.73 -4.41 19.77
N ALA A 203 -5.69 -3.48 19.71
CA ALA A 203 -5.67 -2.35 18.80
C ALA A 203 -6.35 -1.13 19.42
N CYS A 204 -5.87 0.07 19.05
CA CYS A 204 -6.58 1.30 19.30
C CYS A 204 -6.53 2.20 18.05
N LEU A 205 -7.63 2.91 17.82
CA LEU A 205 -7.74 3.90 16.75
C LEU A 205 -8.19 5.22 17.36
N ARG A 206 -7.42 6.27 17.12
CA ARG A 206 -7.80 7.64 17.47
C ARG A 206 -8.65 8.21 16.34
N VAL A 207 -9.88 8.58 16.67
CA VAL A 207 -10.87 9.11 15.73
C VAL A 207 -10.96 10.61 15.88
N ASP A 208 -10.90 11.32 14.75
CA ASP A 208 -11.25 12.73 14.67
C ASP A 208 -12.78 12.88 14.74
N GLU A 209 -13.27 13.54 15.78
CA GLU A 209 -14.72 13.68 16.03
C GLU A 209 -15.44 14.50 14.96
N ALA A 210 -14.73 15.41 14.28
CA ALA A 210 -15.33 16.26 13.26
C ALA A 210 -15.65 15.49 11.98
N THR A 211 -14.79 14.53 11.61
CA THR A 211 -14.89 13.79 10.34
C THR A 211 -15.30 12.33 10.53
N GLY A 212 -15.14 11.78 11.74
CA GLY A 212 -15.34 10.35 12.01
C GLY A 212 -14.23 9.44 11.46
N ALA A 213 -13.19 10.00 10.85
CA ALA A 213 -12.08 9.23 10.33
C ALA A 213 -11.07 8.88 11.44
N ASP A 214 -10.51 7.68 11.40
CA ASP A 214 -9.36 7.36 12.23
C ASP A 214 -8.13 8.12 11.70
N VAL A 215 -7.46 8.85 12.59
CA VAL A 215 -6.30 9.70 12.26
C VAL A 215 -4.98 9.15 12.79
N ALA A 216 -5.04 8.18 13.70
CA ALA A 216 -3.89 7.45 14.19
C ALA A 216 -4.30 6.11 14.78
N GLY A 217 -3.36 5.19 14.93
CA GLY A 217 -3.61 3.94 15.61
C GLY A 217 -2.34 3.21 16.01
N SER A 218 -2.51 2.28 16.96
CA SER A 218 -1.50 1.34 17.39
C SER A 218 -2.09 -0.07 17.43
N VAL A 219 -1.31 -1.05 17.01
CA VAL A 219 -1.73 -2.45 16.91
C VAL A 219 -0.66 -3.35 17.49
N LEU A 220 -1.06 -4.33 18.27
CA LEU A 220 -0.22 -5.41 18.78
C LEU A 220 -0.71 -6.73 18.18
N LEU A 221 0.21 -7.44 17.51
CA LEU A 221 -0.04 -8.73 16.87
C LEU A 221 0.86 -9.81 17.44
N SER A 222 0.50 -11.09 17.19
CA SER A 222 1.42 -12.22 17.35
C SER A 222 1.26 -13.22 16.20
N ASP A 223 2.32 -13.97 15.92
CA ASP A 223 2.26 -15.14 15.04
C ASP A 223 2.14 -16.44 15.87
N ASP A 224 2.00 -17.57 15.18
CA ASP A 224 1.88 -18.92 15.76
C ASP A 224 3.13 -19.38 16.52
N ARG A 225 4.27 -18.74 16.32
CA ARG A 225 5.54 -19.01 17.04
C ARG A 225 5.71 -18.13 18.29
N GLY A 226 4.76 -17.23 18.57
CA GLY A 226 4.83 -16.27 19.65
C GLY A 226 5.71 -15.04 19.37
N VAL A 227 6.08 -14.82 18.10
CA VAL A 227 6.73 -13.55 17.68
C VAL A 227 5.68 -12.46 17.68
N THR A 228 5.96 -11.34 18.35
CA THR A 228 5.03 -10.22 18.42
C THR A 228 5.35 -9.13 17.40
N ALA A 229 4.34 -8.33 17.01
CA ALA A 229 4.54 -7.12 16.22
C ALA A 229 3.87 -5.92 16.89
N GLN A 230 4.60 -4.82 17.01
CA GLN A 230 4.14 -3.53 17.49
C GLN A 230 4.10 -2.54 16.34
N LEU A 231 2.94 -2.00 16.05
CA LEU A 231 2.71 -1.19 14.85
C LEU A 231 2.05 0.13 15.24
N ASP A 232 2.60 1.24 14.70
CA ASP A 232 2.07 2.59 14.90
C ASP A 232 1.89 3.29 13.56
N PHE A 233 0.83 4.08 13.44
CA PHE A 233 0.55 4.84 12.23
C PHE A 233 -0.29 6.09 12.49
N GLY A 234 -0.24 7.06 11.58
CA GLY A 234 -1.08 8.25 11.71
C GLY A 234 -0.78 9.38 10.75
N PHE A 235 -1.70 10.35 10.73
CA PHE A 235 -1.68 11.53 9.86
C PHE A 235 -1.17 12.80 10.56
N GLU A 236 -1.00 12.80 11.87
CA GLU A 236 -0.68 14.01 12.66
C GLU A 236 0.63 13.86 13.42
N HIS A 237 1.62 13.26 12.78
CA HIS A 237 2.92 12.96 13.36
C HIS A 237 4.03 13.59 12.52
N SER A 238 5.22 13.72 13.10
CA SER A 238 6.40 13.92 12.27
C SER A 238 6.57 12.72 11.34
N TYR A 239 7.03 12.94 10.10
CA TYR A 239 7.21 11.88 9.12
C TYR A 239 8.07 10.73 9.67
N ARG A 240 7.54 9.52 9.59
CA ARG A 240 8.23 8.29 9.97
C ARG A 240 7.86 7.17 8.99
N SER A 241 8.84 6.43 8.52
CA SER A 241 8.66 5.26 7.64
C SER A 241 9.77 4.28 7.97
N THR A 242 9.51 3.40 8.95
CA THR A 242 10.53 2.52 9.52
C THR A 242 9.96 1.18 9.92
N TYR A 243 10.82 0.15 9.92
CA TYR A 243 10.59 -1.04 10.74
C TYR A 243 11.90 -1.53 11.38
N ALA A 244 11.77 -2.38 12.40
CA ALA A 244 12.88 -3.07 13.01
C ALA A 244 12.50 -4.51 13.38
N LEU A 245 13.51 -5.37 13.38
CA LEU A 245 13.47 -6.79 13.68
C LEU A 245 14.43 -7.02 14.85
N TRP A 246 13.92 -7.54 15.95
CA TRP A 246 14.70 -7.77 17.17
C TRP A 246 14.59 -9.23 17.59
N GLY A 247 15.71 -9.88 17.69
CA GLY A 247 15.84 -11.29 18.07
C GLY A 247 16.86 -11.53 19.18
N ASN A 248 17.24 -12.78 19.32
CA ASN A 248 18.14 -13.21 20.40
C ASN A 248 19.62 -12.91 20.14
N ARG A 249 20.00 -12.49 18.92
CA ARG A 249 21.41 -12.13 18.58
C ARG A 249 21.61 -10.64 18.38
N GLY A 250 20.56 -9.91 18.02
CA GLY A 250 20.65 -8.49 17.77
C GLY A 250 19.37 -7.90 17.21
N ARG A 251 19.50 -6.68 16.69
CA ARG A 251 18.40 -5.90 16.12
C ARG A 251 18.83 -5.30 14.79
N VAL A 252 17.97 -5.41 13.80
CA VAL A 252 18.13 -4.77 12.48
C VAL A 252 17.02 -3.74 12.31
N SER A 253 17.34 -2.53 11.89
CA SER A 253 16.36 -1.48 11.63
C SER A 253 16.57 -0.81 10.28
N VAL A 254 15.45 -0.44 9.64
CA VAL A 254 15.38 0.18 8.32
C VAL A 254 14.63 1.50 8.41
N ARG A 255 15.21 2.55 7.85
CA ARG A 255 14.57 3.86 7.66
C ARG A 255 14.15 4.02 6.21
N ARG A 256 13.12 4.86 5.96
CA ARG A 256 12.53 5.01 4.62
C ARG A 256 12.05 3.67 4.04
N ALA A 257 11.48 2.81 4.90
CA ALA A 257 11.14 1.44 4.56
C ALA A 257 10.04 1.35 3.48
N PHE A 258 9.07 2.27 3.45
CA PHE A 258 7.87 2.14 2.61
C PHE A 258 7.88 3.06 1.39
N THR A 259 8.48 4.25 1.51
CA THR A 259 8.47 5.27 0.45
C THR A 259 9.85 5.90 0.23
N PRO A 260 10.90 5.09 -0.01
CA PRO A 260 12.21 5.64 -0.34
C PRO A 260 12.15 6.40 -1.67
N PRO A 261 12.82 7.56 -1.79
CA PRO A 261 13.11 8.13 -3.09
C PRO A 261 13.99 7.19 -3.91
N GLU A 262 13.86 7.21 -5.22
CA GLU A 262 14.60 6.35 -6.15
C GLU A 262 16.12 6.44 -5.99
N GLN A 263 16.65 7.67 -5.78
CA GLN A 263 18.10 7.92 -5.63
C GLN A 263 18.60 7.68 -4.21
N LEU A 264 17.74 7.25 -3.28
CA LEU A 264 18.14 6.99 -1.92
C LEU A 264 18.91 5.66 -1.84
N LYS A 265 20.10 5.68 -1.27
CA LYS A 265 20.80 4.48 -0.80
C LYS A 265 20.30 4.15 0.60
N PRO A 266 19.44 3.13 0.77
CA PRO A 266 18.92 2.80 2.09
C PRO A 266 20.03 2.41 3.04
N VAL A 267 19.91 2.79 4.31
CA VAL A 267 20.86 2.41 5.36
C VAL A 267 20.15 1.47 6.32
N VAL A 268 20.72 0.29 6.48
CA VAL A 268 20.33 -0.72 7.47
C VAL A 268 21.24 -0.57 8.67
N ARG A 269 20.66 -0.35 9.84
CA ARG A 269 21.37 -0.30 11.12
C ARG A 269 21.26 -1.65 11.81
N ILE A 270 22.40 -2.19 12.21
CA ILE A 270 22.55 -3.49 12.88
C ILE A 270 23.14 -3.24 14.27
N GLU A 271 22.46 -3.71 15.29
CA GLU A 271 22.83 -3.55 16.71
C GLU A 271 22.98 -4.95 17.32
N GLN A 272 24.21 -5.29 17.75
CA GLN A 272 24.52 -6.58 18.40
C GLN A 272 25.33 -6.28 19.66
N GLN A 273 24.75 -6.53 20.83
CA GLN A 273 25.32 -6.15 22.12
C GLN A 273 25.74 -4.67 22.12
N ASP A 274 27.03 -4.38 22.32
CA ASP A 274 27.57 -3.03 22.40
C ASP A 274 28.06 -2.50 21.02
N VAL A 275 27.89 -3.28 19.95
CA VAL A 275 28.34 -2.92 18.61
C VAL A 275 27.16 -2.44 17.76
N THR A 276 27.30 -1.27 17.18
CA THR A 276 26.37 -0.75 16.16
C THR A 276 27.13 -0.60 14.85
N THR A 277 26.59 -1.18 13.78
CA THR A 277 27.09 -1.01 12.43
C THR A 277 26.00 -0.50 11.51
N GLU A 278 26.38 0.23 10.46
CA GLU A 278 25.48 0.68 9.42
C GLU A 278 25.93 0.11 8.07
N ARG A 279 24.98 -0.41 7.31
CA ARG A 279 25.23 -0.96 5.97
C ARG A 279 24.39 -0.21 4.96
N SER A 280 25.04 0.49 4.03
CA SER A 280 24.36 1.10 2.88
C SER A 280 24.00 0.03 1.85
N LEU A 281 22.77 0.08 1.36
CA LEU A 281 22.29 -0.76 0.26
C LEU A 281 22.28 0.05 -1.05
N PRO A 282 22.28 -0.61 -2.21
CA PRO A 282 22.08 0.07 -3.49
C PRO A 282 20.75 0.86 -3.53
N GLU A 283 20.74 1.92 -4.29
CA GLU A 283 19.51 2.58 -4.72
C GLU A 283 18.66 1.64 -5.59
N ASP A 284 17.34 1.83 -5.56
CA ASP A 284 16.40 0.98 -6.30
C ASP A 284 15.09 1.73 -6.60
N ASN A 285 14.49 1.43 -7.73
CA ASN A 285 13.22 2.04 -8.16
C ASN A 285 12.04 1.07 -7.94
N GLN A 286 11.47 1.12 -6.74
CA GLN A 286 10.31 0.29 -6.40
C GLN A 286 9.08 0.54 -7.29
N VAL A 287 8.95 1.75 -7.86
CA VAL A 287 7.83 2.08 -8.75
C VAL A 287 7.97 1.33 -10.06
N PHE A 288 9.16 1.42 -10.67
CA PHE A 288 9.46 0.67 -11.90
C PHE A 288 9.31 -0.84 -11.67
N ASN A 289 9.89 -1.37 -10.62
CA ASN A 289 9.85 -2.80 -10.31
C ASN A 289 8.41 -3.32 -10.13
N ALA A 290 7.54 -2.54 -9.47
CA ALA A 290 6.14 -2.90 -9.29
C ALA A 290 5.37 -2.89 -10.62
N MET A 291 5.58 -1.88 -11.46
CA MET A 291 4.95 -1.79 -12.78
C MET A 291 5.43 -2.90 -13.71
N ASP A 292 6.74 -3.14 -13.77
CA ASP A 292 7.32 -4.23 -14.57
C ASP A 292 6.80 -5.61 -14.15
N ALA A 293 6.66 -5.86 -12.85
CA ALA A 293 6.07 -7.10 -12.32
C ALA A 293 4.62 -7.29 -12.80
N PHE A 294 3.80 -6.24 -12.74
CA PHE A 294 2.43 -6.28 -13.24
C PHE A 294 2.37 -6.51 -14.76
N VAL A 295 3.14 -5.74 -15.52
CA VAL A 295 3.19 -5.83 -16.98
C VAL A 295 3.60 -7.23 -17.45
N ARG A 296 4.65 -7.79 -16.85
CA ARG A 296 5.08 -9.17 -17.17
C ARG A 296 3.99 -10.18 -16.88
N ALA A 297 3.34 -10.09 -15.71
CA ALA A 297 2.28 -11.01 -15.38
C ALA A 297 1.08 -10.92 -16.33
N ALA A 298 0.67 -9.70 -16.70
CA ALA A 298 -0.42 -9.48 -17.65
C ALA A 298 -0.10 -10.00 -19.06
N LEU A 299 1.16 -9.88 -19.51
CA LEU A 299 1.58 -10.32 -20.84
C LEU A 299 1.84 -11.82 -20.93
N THR A 300 2.29 -12.46 -19.84
CA THR A 300 2.74 -13.87 -19.87
C THR A 300 1.83 -14.82 -19.15
N GLY A 301 0.89 -14.33 -18.36
CA GLY A 301 0.11 -15.15 -17.42
C GLY A 301 0.95 -15.73 -16.26
N THR A 302 2.25 -15.36 -16.20
CA THR A 302 3.21 -15.85 -15.19
C THR A 302 4.01 -14.67 -14.67
N GLY A 303 4.43 -14.70 -13.42
CA GLY A 303 5.28 -13.65 -12.86
C GLY A 303 5.19 -13.60 -11.33
N PRO A 304 6.09 -12.84 -10.69
CA PRO A 304 6.15 -12.70 -9.24
C PRO A 304 5.08 -11.73 -8.74
N LEU A 305 3.87 -11.78 -9.27
CA LEU A 305 2.77 -11.07 -8.65
C LEU A 305 2.63 -11.58 -7.24
N ALA A 306 2.48 -10.63 -6.33
CA ALA A 306 2.33 -10.89 -4.93
C ALA A 306 1.42 -12.11 -4.73
N ASP A 307 1.92 -13.03 -3.95
CA ASP A 307 1.17 -14.15 -3.44
C ASP A 307 -0.27 -13.69 -3.15
N THR A 308 -1.22 -14.17 -3.96
CA THR A 308 -2.63 -13.78 -3.83
C THR A 308 -3.14 -14.07 -2.42
N SER A 309 -2.58 -15.10 -1.76
CA SER A 309 -2.85 -15.39 -0.35
C SER A 309 -2.42 -14.26 0.57
N ALA A 310 -1.38 -13.50 0.23
CA ALA A 310 -0.95 -12.36 1.03
C ALA A 310 -1.89 -11.16 0.91
N ILE A 311 -2.56 -10.95 -0.23
CA ILE A 311 -3.62 -9.93 -0.37
C ILE A 311 -4.81 -10.31 0.54
N GLN A 312 -5.21 -11.57 0.50
CA GLN A 312 -6.29 -12.09 1.35
C GLN A 312 -5.96 -11.95 2.84
N ARG A 313 -4.75 -12.36 3.26
CA ARG A 313 -4.28 -12.21 4.64
C ARG A 313 -4.27 -10.76 5.10
N GLN A 314 -3.83 -9.84 4.22
CA GLN A 314 -3.83 -8.40 4.53
C GLN A 314 -5.25 -7.88 4.74
N ALA A 315 -6.18 -8.20 3.87
CA ALA A 315 -7.57 -7.75 3.99
C ALA A 315 -8.24 -8.31 5.25
N LEU A 316 -8.02 -9.60 5.56
CA LEU A 316 -8.51 -10.23 6.77
C LEU A 316 -7.92 -9.59 8.03
N LEU A 317 -6.62 -9.30 8.02
CA LEU A 317 -5.95 -8.66 9.16
C LEU A 317 -6.49 -7.25 9.40
N LEU A 318 -6.73 -6.46 8.36
CA LEU A 318 -7.35 -5.13 8.47
C LEU A 318 -8.74 -5.19 9.09
N ASP A 319 -9.54 -6.16 8.69
CA ASP A 319 -10.87 -6.38 9.27
C ASP A 319 -10.79 -6.79 10.76
N ARG A 320 -9.90 -7.71 11.09
CA ARG A 320 -9.64 -8.12 12.49
C ARG A 320 -9.17 -6.94 13.35
N VAL A 321 -8.28 -6.09 12.85
CA VAL A 321 -7.80 -4.89 13.54
C VAL A 321 -8.96 -3.93 13.81
N ARG A 322 -9.81 -3.65 12.82
CA ARG A 322 -11.00 -2.79 13.00
C ARG A 322 -11.95 -3.32 14.07
N ARG A 323 -12.23 -4.62 14.07
CA ARG A 323 -13.13 -5.26 15.04
C ARG A 323 -12.56 -5.26 16.45
N ALA A 324 -11.26 -5.42 16.60
CA ALA A 324 -10.57 -5.44 17.90
C ALA A 324 -10.26 -4.03 18.44
N ALA A 325 -10.31 -3.00 17.61
CA ALA A 325 -9.86 -1.69 17.97
C ALA A 325 -10.75 -1.00 18.99
N LYS A 326 -10.14 -0.53 20.08
CA LYS A 326 -10.75 0.46 20.97
C LYS A 326 -10.66 1.83 20.31
N LEU A 327 -11.81 2.47 20.12
CA LEU A 327 -11.87 3.83 19.59
C LEU A 327 -11.58 4.83 20.73
N ILE A 328 -10.70 5.79 20.44
CA ILE A 328 -10.28 6.85 21.37
C ILE A 328 -10.60 8.17 20.66
N GLY A 329 -11.37 9.05 21.31
CA GLY A 329 -11.66 10.40 20.80
C GLY A 329 -10.38 11.25 20.71
N ASP A 330 -10.40 12.27 19.85
CA ASP A 330 -9.25 13.19 19.71
C ASP A 330 -9.08 14.00 21.01
N PRO A 331 -7.88 14.02 21.63
CA PRO A 331 -7.60 14.87 22.79
C PRO A 331 -7.86 16.36 22.56
N LYS A 332 -7.84 16.83 21.31
CA LYS A 332 -8.16 18.22 20.95
C LYS A 332 -9.62 18.59 21.14
N SER A 333 -10.52 17.62 21.17
CA SER A 333 -11.95 17.81 21.40
C SER A 333 -12.36 17.83 22.88
N ARG A 334 -11.45 17.49 23.81
CA ARG A 334 -11.72 17.64 25.26
C ARG A 334 -11.59 19.11 25.62
N PRO A 335 -12.66 19.75 26.17
CA PRO A 335 -12.53 21.08 26.74
C PRO A 335 -11.41 21.08 27.77
N HIS A 336 -10.57 22.10 27.76
CA HIS A 336 -9.43 22.25 28.69
C HIS A 336 -9.83 22.12 30.17
N ASP A 337 -11.11 22.31 30.48
CA ASP A 337 -11.68 22.25 31.83
C ASP A 337 -11.88 20.84 32.39
N ALA A 338 -11.91 19.79 31.54
CA ALA A 338 -12.14 18.43 32.04
C ALA A 338 -10.91 17.85 32.77
N LEU A 339 -9.70 18.25 32.35
CA LEU A 339 -8.45 17.78 32.97
C LEU A 339 -8.17 18.41 34.33
N ALA A 340 -8.72 19.62 34.62
CA ALA A 340 -8.58 20.28 35.90
C ALA A 340 -9.47 19.65 37.01
N GLN A 341 -10.60 19.07 36.65
CA GLN A 341 -11.53 18.42 37.60
C GLN A 341 -11.09 16.99 37.98
N GLU A 342 -10.43 16.24 37.07
CA GLU A 342 -9.90 14.91 37.40
C GLU A 342 -8.61 14.95 38.22
N ALA A 343 -7.87 16.06 38.20
CA ALA A 343 -6.62 16.20 38.95
C ALA A 343 -6.81 16.64 40.45
N GLY A 344 -8.03 16.92 40.87
CA GLY A 344 -8.33 17.22 42.31
C GLY A 344 -7.59 18.42 42.86
N LEU A 345 -7.20 19.39 42.06
CA LEU A 345 -6.53 20.62 42.47
C LEU A 345 -7.56 21.75 42.52
N SER A 346 -8.24 21.87 43.66
CA SER A 346 -8.94 23.07 44.09
C SER A 346 -8.05 23.88 45.04
#